data_bb618d6b4c072f845b4961cf7c9cea4c
#
_entry.id   bb618d6b4c072f845b4961cf7c9cea4c
#
_cell.length_a   1.000
_cell.length_b   1.000
_cell.length_c   1.000
_cell.angle_alpha   90.00
_cell.angle_beta   90.00
_cell.angle_gamma   90.00
#
_symmetry.space_group_name_H-M   'P 1'
#
loop_
_entity.id
_entity.type
_entity.pdbx_description
1 polymer ?
#
loop_
_entity_poly.entity_id
_entity_poly.type
_entity_poly.pdbx_seq_one_letter_code
_entity_poly.pdbx_strand_id
1 'polypeptide(L)'
;TFGCNFRCMNFGLPKDKNRWEQHAEGNRYNPEVKALLDAGIHETTEKFEDLPIIHTGCDTYASIYPEFKHFNKNAEVDDVVEHLISLLPEGKWTMDNGQDIHLIMTGGEPLLAWQRLYVELFEHPKMKDLKNVTFETNTTQMLHKDLLDYLEHNRRIQVTFSCSPKLSVSGESWDDAIKPDVALQYSTVDGSDLYLKFVVADKDDVNEVSKAVAAYREAGVECPVYLMPLGGRSEEYTLNVKEVADLCMERGWRFTPRLHISLFGNAWGT
;
A
#
# COMPACT_ATOMS: atom_id res chain seq x y z
N THR A 1 -0.95 -10.60 -2.06
CA THR A 1 -2.34 -10.94 -2.46
C THR A 1 -2.75 -10.25 -3.74
N PHE A 2 -3.73 -10.83 -4.48
CA PHE A 2 -4.14 -10.30 -5.79
C PHE A 2 -5.38 -9.40 -5.75
N GLY A 3 -6.11 -9.31 -4.66
CA GLY A 3 -7.34 -8.53 -4.56
C GLY A 3 -7.18 -7.26 -3.76
N CYS A 4 -7.95 -6.23 -4.11
CA CYS A 4 -8.10 -5.03 -3.31
C CYS A 4 -9.57 -4.61 -3.32
N ASN A 5 -10.06 -4.08 -2.20
CA ASN A 5 -11.41 -3.50 -2.12
C ASN A 5 -11.49 -2.12 -2.77
N PHE A 6 -10.37 -1.42 -2.89
CA PHE A 6 -10.29 -0.13 -3.58
C PHE A 6 -10.10 -0.25 -5.09
N ARG A 7 -10.49 0.81 -5.76
CA ARG A 7 -10.29 1.04 -7.19
C ARG A 7 -9.68 2.42 -7.38
N CYS A 8 -8.57 2.65 -6.64
CA CYS A 8 -7.84 3.90 -6.73
C CYS A 8 -7.68 4.31 -8.19
N MET A 9 -7.62 5.61 -8.45
CA MET A 9 -7.53 6.15 -9.80
C MET A 9 -6.38 5.59 -10.61
N ASN A 10 -5.42 5.02 -9.92
CA ASN A 10 -4.25 4.41 -10.48
C ASN A 10 -4.44 2.93 -10.85
N PHE A 11 -5.67 2.43 -10.73
CA PHE A 11 -5.96 1.02 -10.88
C PHE A 11 -6.92 0.76 -12.03
N GLY A 12 -6.41 0.13 -13.07
CA GLY A 12 -7.19 -0.30 -14.20
C GLY A 12 -7.55 0.84 -15.17
N LEU A 13 -8.25 0.47 -16.23
CA LEU A 13 -8.77 1.43 -17.18
C LEU A 13 -10.02 2.10 -16.59
N PRO A 14 -10.15 3.42 -16.68
CA PRO A 14 -11.39 4.10 -16.33
C PRO A 14 -12.55 3.52 -17.16
N LYS A 15 -13.75 3.57 -16.61
CA LYS A 15 -14.95 3.02 -17.26
C LYS A 15 -15.78 4.06 -17.97
N ASP A 16 -15.48 5.33 -17.77
CA ASP A 16 -16.17 6.48 -18.33
C ASP A 16 -15.29 7.73 -18.28
N LYS A 17 -15.75 8.82 -18.91
CA LYS A 17 -15.01 10.10 -18.99
C LYS A 17 -14.77 10.72 -17.62
N ASN A 18 -15.75 10.69 -16.74
CA ASN A 18 -15.63 11.28 -15.40
C ASN A 18 -14.55 10.54 -14.58
N ARG A 19 -14.51 9.22 -14.68
CA ARG A 19 -13.48 8.43 -14.01
C ARG A 19 -12.10 8.62 -14.64
N TRP A 20 -12.03 8.85 -15.94
CA TRP A 20 -10.78 9.21 -16.62
C TRP A 20 -10.24 10.55 -16.14
N GLU A 21 -11.12 11.58 -16.05
CA GLU A 21 -10.76 12.91 -15.56
C GLU A 21 -10.22 12.83 -14.12
N GLN A 22 -10.93 12.15 -13.23
CA GLN A 22 -10.48 11.94 -11.88
C GLN A 22 -9.11 11.23 -11.81
N HIS A 23 -8.90 10.23 -12.69
CA HIS A 23 -7.64 9.53 -12.82
C HIS A 23 -6.51 10.47 -13.29
N ALA A 24 -6.79 11.30 -14.27
CA ALA A 24 -5.85 12.31 -14.76
C ALA A 24 -5.53 13.35 -13.68
N GLU A 25 -6.52 13.84 -12.95
CA GLU A 25 -6.32 14.75 -11.83
C GLU A 25 -5.46 14.15 -10.71
N GLY A 26 -5.64 12.87 -10.39
CA GLY A 26 -4.79 12.15 -9.47
C GLY A 26 -3.33 12.01 -9.93
N ASN A 27 -3.05 12.21 -11.21
CA ASN A 27 -1.73 12.15 -11.83
C ASN A 27 -1.27 13.50 -12.41
N ARG A 28 -1.89 14.61 -12.02
CA ARG A 28 -1.62 15.97 -12.54
C ARG A 28 -0.17 16.46 -12.36
N TYR A 29 0.59 15.85 -11.48
CA TYR A 29 2.02 16.11 -11.28
C TYR A 29 2.87 15.55 -12.43
N ASN A 30 2.37 14.60 -13.23
CA ASN A 30 3.03 14.13 -14.44
C ASN A 30 2.84 15.17 -15.55
N PRO A 31 3.91 15.73 -16.16
CA PRO A 31 3.80 16.77 -17.18
C PRO A 31 2.97 16.37 -18.40
N GLU A 32 3.04 15.10 -18.83
CA GLU A 32 2.25 14.60 -19.97
C GLU A 32 0.76 14.56 -19.62
N VAL A 33 0.42 14.06 -18.43
CA VAL A 33 -0.98 14.01 -17.96
C VAL A 33 -1.52 15.43 -17.76
N LYS A 34 -0.71 16.32 -17.16
CA LYS A 34 -1.06 17.72 -17.00
C LYS A 34 -1.35 18.38 -18.35
N ALA A 35 -0.55 18.11 -19.37
CA ALA A 35 -0.79 18.66 -20.71
C ALA A 35 -2.13 18.17 -21.31
N LEU A 36 -2.53 16.92 -21.05
CA LEU A 36 -3.83 16.39 -21.47
C LEU A 36 -5.00 17.09 -20.76
N LEU A 37 -4.86 17.33 -19.45
CA LEU A 37 -5.86 18.08 -18.67
C LEU A 37 -5.95 19.53 -19.13
N ASP A 38 -4.83 20.23 -19.25
CA ASP A 38 -4.77 21.62 -19.70
C ASP A 38 -5.35 21.80 -21.13
N ALA A 39 -5.24 20.76 -21.97
CA ALA A 39 -5.82 20.74 -23.30
C ALA A 39 -7.32 20.39 -23.32
N GLY A 40 -7.94 20.05 -22.19
CA GLY A 40 -9.35 19.66 -22.11
C GLY A 40 -9.69 18.42 -22.95
N ILE A 41 -8.75 17.47 -23.06
CA ILE A 41 -8.91 16.29 -23.92
C ILE A 41 -10.18 15.51 -23.58
N HIS A 42 -10.51 15.36 -22.29
CA HIS A 42 -11.71 14.65 -21.84
C HIS A 42 -13.02 15.33 -22.24
N GLU A 43 -13.01 16.64 -22.43
CA GLU A 43 -14.19 17.40 -22.89
C GLU A 43 -14.39 17.25 -24.41
N THR A 44 -13.29 17.26 -25.17
CA THR A 44 -13.29 17.29 -26.64
C THR A 44 -13.37 15.91 -27.29
N THR A 45 -12.97 14.85 -26.60
CA THR A 45 -13.03 13.47 -27.10
C THR A 45 -14.45 12.93 -26.97
N GLU A 46 -15.08 12.50 -28.05
CA GLU A 46 -16.47 12.02 -28.04
C GLU A 46 -16.63 10.72 -27.24
N LYS A 47 -15.79 9.72 -27.54
CA LYS A 47 -15.85 8.39 -26.90
C LYS A 47 -14.76 8.26 -25.85
N PHE A 48 -15.12 7.71 -24.70
CA PHE A 48 -14.16 7.57 -23.62
C PHE A 48 -13.04 6.57 -23.97
N GLU A 49 -13.32 5.57 -24.80
CA GLU A 49 -12.36 4.57 -25.27
C GLU A 49 -11.22 5.17 -26.11
N ASP A 50 -11.44 6.37 -26.67
CA ASP A 50 -10.45 7.10 -27.46
C ASP A 50 -9.55 7.99 -26.57
N LEU A 51 -9.84 8.11 -25.28
CA LEU A 51 -9.00 8.84 -24.35
C LEU A 51 -7.66 8.14 -24.12
N PRO A 52 -6.55 8.89 -23.98
CA PRO A 52 -5.24 8.30 -23.67
C PRO A 52 -5.25 7.47 -22.39
N ILE A 53 -4.54 6.35 -22.40
CA ILE A 53 -4.36 5.52 -21.20
C ILE A 53 -3.31 6.18 -20.32
N ILE A 54 -3.68 6.44 -19.06
CA ILE A 54 -2.77 6.95 -18.03
C ILE A 54 -2.30 5.76 -17.20
N HIS A 55 -1.01 5.47 -17.31
CA HIS A 55 -0.39 4.38 -16.55
C HIS A 55 0.10 4.87 -15.19
N THR A 56 -0.19 4.09 -14.17
CA THR A 56 0.20 4.38 -12.79
C THR A 56 0.66 3.13 -12.07
N GLY A 57 1.48 3.29 -11.05
CA GLY A 57 1.99 2.18 -10.25
C GLY A 57 1.01 1.75 -9.16
N CYS A 58 0.40 0.59 -9.31
CA CYS A 58 -0.41 -0.04 -8.26
C CYS A 58 -0.05 -1.52 -8.14
N ASP A 59 0.24 -1.99 -6.94
CA ASP A 59 0.65 -3.38 -6.68
C ASP A 59 -0.44 -4.41 -7.02
N THR A 60 -1.70 -3.96 -7.09
CA THR A 60 -2.82 -4.80 -7.54
C THR A 60 -2.82 -5.04 -9.06
N TYR A 61 -1.97 -4.34 -9.80
CA TYR A 61 -1.85 -4.39 -11.26
C TYR A 61 -1.69 -5.82 -11.77
N ALA A 62 -0.84 -6.60 -11.10
CA ALA A 62 -0.58 -8.00 -11.45
C ALA A 62 -1.83 -8.89 -11.48
N SER A 63 -2.91 -8.52 -10.80
CA SER A 63 -4.16 -9.30 -10.78
C SER A 63 -5.02 -9.13 -12.03
N ILE A 64 -4.76 -8.08 -12.83
CA ILE A 64 -5.61 -7.67 -13.96
C ILE A 64 -4.96 -7.97 -15.29
N TYR A 65 -3.67 -7.69 -15.41
CA TYR A 65 -2.99 -7.74 -16.69
C TYR A 65 -2.61 -9.16 -17.11
N PRO A 66 -2.86 -9.53 -18.38
CA PRO A 66 -2.61 -10.89 -18.87
C PRO A 66 -1.16 -11.37 -18.78
N GLU A 67 -0.20 -10.47 -18.83
CA GLU A 67 1.23 -10.77 -18.70
C GLU A 67 1.61 -11.38 -17.36
N PHE A 68 0.80 -11.17 -16.31
CA PHE A 68 1.00 -11.73 -14.98
C PHE A 68 0.21 -13.03 -14.72
N LYS A 69 -0.30 -13.67 -15.76
CA LYS A 69 -1.05 -14.94 -15.64
C LYS A 69 -0.24 -16.10 -15.05
N HIS A 70 1.09 -16.01 -15.09
CA HIS A 70 1.96 -17.02 -14.49
C HIS A 70 1.92 -17.04 -12.95
N PHE A 71 1.40 -15.99 -12.31
CA PHE A 71 1.19 -16.02 -10.88
C PHE A 71 0.03 -16.96 -10.51
N ASN A 72 0.31 -17.92 -9.63
CA ASN A 72 -0.71 -18.85 -9.17
C ASN A 72 -1.69 -18.15 -8.21
N LYS A 73 -2.96 -18.10 -8.60
CA LYS A 73 -4.02 -17.50 -7.77
C LYS A 73 -4.56 -18.41 -6.68
N ASN A 74 -4.27 -19.70 -6.74
CA ASN A 74 -4.76 -20.73 -5.83
C ASN A 74 -3.58 -21.56 -5.28
N ALA A 75 -2.50 -20.90 -4.86
CA ALA A 75 -1.38 -21.60 -4.25
C ALA A 75 -1.79 -22.18 -2.89
N GLU A 76 -1.43 -23.43 -2.66
CA GLU A 76 -1.52 -24.05 -1.34
C GLU A 76 -0.47 -23.45 -0.39
N VAL A 77 -0.73 -23.52 0.92
CA VAL A 77 0.20 -22.94 1.92
C VAL A 77 1.60 -23.55 1.81
N ASP A 78 1.69 -24.84 1.60
CA ASP A 78 2.98 -25.54 1.44
C ASP A 78 3.79 -24.99 0.26
N ASP A 79 3.15 -24.75 -0.90
CA ASP A 79 3.80 -24.18 -2.09
C ASP A 79 4.31 -22.77 -1.81
N VAL A 80 3.50 -21.95 -1.11
CA VAL A 80 3.89 -20.59 -0.72
C VAL A 80 5.10 -20.64 0.23
N VAL A 81 5.08 -21.52 1.22
CA VAL A 81 6.18 -21.66 2.18
C VAL A 81 7.45 -22.12 1.47
N GLU A 82 7.39 -23.14 0.61
CA GLU A 82 8.56 -23.62 -0.14
C GLU A 82 9.17 -22.48 -0.98
N HIS A 83 8.31 -21.70 -1.62
CA HIS A 83 8.78 -20.56 -2.41
C HIS A 83 9.42 -19.50 -1.51
N LEU A 84 8.80 -19.12 -0.40
CA LEU A 84 9.38 -18.16 0.55
C LEU A 84 10.76 -18.62 1.05
N ILE A 85 10.87 -19.87 1.47
CA ILE A 85 12.15 -20.45 1.93
C ILE A 85 13.21 -20.40 0.83
N SER A 86 12.82 -20.64 -0.43
CA SER A 86 13.78 -20.58 -1.55
C SER A 86 14.33 -19.19 -1.84
N LEU A 87 13.60 -18.14 -1.41
CA LEU A 87 14.03 -16.74 -1.56
C LEU A 87 14.91 -16.26 -0.40
N LEU A 88 14.92 -16.98 0.72
CA LEU A 88 15.73 -16.60 1.87
C LEU A 88 17.22 -16.88 1.64
N PRO A 89 18.11 -15.99 2.07
CA PRO A 89 19.54 -16.27 2.09
C PRO A 89 19.81 -17.56 2.89
N GLU A 90 20.42 -18.53 2.25
CA GLU A 90 20.71 -19.87 2.84
C GLU A 90 19.48 -20.59 3.41
N GLY A 91 18.26 -20.21 3.00
CA GLY A 91 17.01 -20.77 3.52
C GLY A 91 16.72 -20.44 4.98
N LYS A 92 17.30 -19.37 5.53
CA LYS A 92 17.22 -19.02 6.96
C LYS A 92 16.44 -17.73 7.18
N TRP A 93 15.58 -17.69 8.21
CA TRP A 93 14.89 -16.48 8.68
C TRP A 93 15.79 -15.57 9.53
N THR A 94 16.85 -16.11 10.12
CA THR A 94 17.85 -15.33 10.87
C THR A 94 19.22 -15.55 10.25
N MET A 95 19.88 -14.48 9.85
CA MET A 95 21.22 -14.50 9.29
C MET A 95 22.27 -14.86 10.36
N ASP A 96 23.44 -15.34 9.94
CA ASP A 96 24.53 -15.70 10.85
C ASP A 96 25.05 -14.54 11.72
N ASN A 97 24.86 -13.29 11.26
CA ASN A 97 25.15 -12.07 12.02
C ASN A 97 24.05 -11.71 13.04
N GLY A 98 23.03 -12.55 13.20
CA GLY A 98 21.90 -12.31 14.11
C GLY A 98 20.79 -11.42 13.56
N GLN A 99 20.88 -10.97 12.30
CA GLN A 99 19.84 -10.17 11.67
C GLN A 99 18.66 -11.05 11.25
N ASP A 100 17.47 -10.69 11.68
CA ASP A 100 16.24 -11.37 11.29
C ASP A 100 15.71 -10.86 9.94
N ILE A 101 15.24 -11.78 9.10
CA ILE A 101 14.56 -11.46 7.85
C ILE A 101 13.10 -11.12 8.17
N HIS A 102 12.59 -10.06 7.53
CA HIS A 102 11.26 -9.53 7.73
C HIS A 102 10.34 -9.99 6.60
N LEU A 103 9.23 -10.63 6.94
CA LEU A 103 8.20 -11.00 5.96
C LEU A 103 7.21 -9.85 5.80
N ILE A 104 7.05 -9.36 4.57
CA ILE A 104 6.10 -8.30 4.26
C ILE A 104 4.91 -8.89 3.51
N MET A 105 3.74 -8.80 4.12
CA MET A 105 2.46 -9.17 3.53
C MET A 105 1.90 -7.96 2.78
N THR A 106 1.95 -8.00 1.47
CA THR A 106 1.56 -6.89 0.57
C THR A 106 0.75 -7.41 -0.62
N GLY A 107 0.63 -6.62 -1.66
CA GLY A 107 -0.13 -6.90 -2.87
C GLY A 107 -1.28 -5.94 -3.03
N GLY A 108 -2.49 -6.38 -3.39
CA GLY A 108 -3.68 -5.53 -3.38
C GLY A 108 -4.01 -5.04 -1.97
N GLU A 109 -4.87 -5.75 -1.27
CA GLU A 109 -5.11 -5.57 0.16
C GLU A 109 -4.90 -6.91 0.86
N PRO A 110 -3.84 -7.06 1.67
CA PRO A 110 -3.51 -8.35 2.28
C PRO A 110 -4.57 -8.83 3.27
N LEU A 111 -5.31 -7.93 3.89
CA LEU A 111 -6.32 -8.28 4.90
C LEU A 111 -7.75 -8.42 4.35
N LEU A 112 -7.93 -8.36 3.01
CA LEU A 112 -9.28 -8.38 2.40
C LEU A 112 -10.02 -9.72 2.58
N ALA A 113 -9.36 -10.87 2.42
CA ALA A 113 -10.08 -12.14 2.37
C ALA A 113 -9.36 -13.33 3.04
N TRP A 114 -8.06 -13.39 2.98
CA TRP A 114 -7.29 -14.61 3.25
C TRP A 114 -6.69 -14.67 4.65
N GLN A 115 -7.23 -13.95 5.61
CA GLN A 115 -6.66 -13.84 6.96
C GLN A 115 -6.50 -15.18 7.68
N ARG A 116 -7.39 -16.16 7.40
CA ARG A 116 -7.30 -17.51 7.97
C ARG A 116 -6.03 -18.25 7.51
N LEU A 117 -5.65 -18.09 6.25
CA LEU A 117 -4.46 -18.73 5.71
C LEU A 117 -3.16 -18.18 6.32
N TYR A 118 -3.16 -16.97 6.86
CA TYR A 118 -2.00 -16.44 7.56
C TYR A 118 -1.68 -17.23 8.83
N VAL A 119 -2.69 -17.70 9.54
CA VAL A 119 -2.46 -18.57 10.72
C VAL A 119 -1.81 -19.87 10.29
N GLU A 120 -2.32 -20.53 9.24
CA GLU A 120 -1.73 -21.75 8.70
C GLU A 120 -0.29 -21.51 8.21
N LEU A 121 -0.05 -20.40 7.51
CA LEU A 121 1.26 -20.00 7.04
C LEU A 121 2.26 -19.84 8.21
N PHE A 122 1.87 -19.10 9.24
CA PHE A 122 2.76 -18.81 10.37
C PHE A 122 3.03 -20.03 11.24
N GLU A 123 2.07 -20.96 11.35
CA GLU A 123 2.21 -22.22 12.10
C GLU A 123 2.91 -23.33 11.30
N HIS A 124 3.18 -23.11 10.01
CA HIS A 124 3.90 -24.10 9.23
C HIS A 124 5.31 -24.37 9.81
N PRO A 125 5.78 -25.66 9.93
CA PRO A 125 7.02 -25.99 10.59
C PRO A 125 8.27 -25.25 10.08
N LYS A 126 8.32 -24.94 8.78
CA LYS A 126 9.43 -24.18 8.17
C LYS A 126 9.39 -22.67 8.49
N MET A 127 8.28 -22.18 9.04
CA MET A 127 8.11 -20.78 9.44
C MET A 127 8.39 -20.54 10.94
N LYS A 128 8.79 -21.58 11.68
CA LYS A 128 9.00 -21.52 13.14
C LYS A 128 9.99 -20.44 13.59
N ASP A 129 10.97 -20.12 12.75
CA ASP A 129 12.03 -19.14 13.04
C ASP A 129 11.70 -17.73 12.49
N LEU A 130 10.53 -17.55 11.83
CA LEU A 130 10.01 -16.24 11.44
C LEU A 130 9.68 -15.42 12.68
N LYS A 131 10.27 -14.22 12.81
CA LYS A 131 10.07 -13.34 13.96
C LYS A 131 9.35 -12.02 13.64
N ASN A 132 9.45 -11.54 12.41
CA ASN A 132 8.95 -10.22 12.05
C ASN A 132 8.03 -10.29 10.83
N VAL A 133 6.83 -9.76 10.98
CA VAL A 133 5.83 -9.67 9.91
C VAL A 133 5.30 -8.24 9.81
N THR A 134 5.24 -7.69 8.60
CA THR A 134 4.54 -6.43 8.34
C THR A 134 3.34 -6.67 7.43
N PHE A 135 2.18 -6.13 7.79
CA PHE A 135 1.05 -6.00 6.88
C PHE A 135 1.03 -4.59 6.29
N GLU A 136 1.27 -4.48 4.98
CA GLU A 136 1.06 -3.23 4.24
C GLU A 136 -0.39 -3.15 3.79
N THR A 137 -1.22 -2.47 4.56
CA THR A 137 -2.68 -2.45 4.41
C THR A 137 -3.21 -1.05 4.11
N ASN A 138 -4.32 -0.96 3.39
CA ASN A 138 -5.06 0.30 3.22
C ASN A 138 -5.90 0.69 4.45
N THR A 139 -5.86 -0.11 5.51
CA THR A 139 -6.47 0.16 6.83
C THR A 139 -8.01 0.18 6.78
N THR A 140 -8.62 -0.66 5.95
CA THR A 140 -10.08 -0.75 5.86
C THR A 140 -10.67 -2.09 6.28
N GLN A 141 -9.80 -3.08 6.58
CA GLN A 141 -10.20 -4.44 6.86
C GLN A 141 -9.96 -4.77 8.34
N MET A 142 -11.04 -5.02 9.09
CA MET A 142 -10.91 -5.54 10.45
C MET A 142 -10.21 -6.90 10.45
N LEU A 143 -9.39 -7.16 11.46
CA LEU A 143 -8.85 -8.50 11.68
C LEU A 143 -10.00 -9.46 12.02
N HIS A 144 -10.05 -10.58 11.31
CA HIS A 144 -10.95 -11.66 11.66
C HIS A 144 -10.53 -12.30 12.98
N LYS A 145 -11.50 -12.82 13.71
CA LYS A 145 -11.28 -13.36 15.05
C LYS A 145 -10.13 -14.36 15.12
N ASP A 146 -10.03 -15.26 14.13
CA ASP A 146 -9.00 -16.31 14.12
C ASP A 146 -7.59 -15.71 14.05
N LEU A 147 -7.38 -14.69 13.19
CA LEU A 147 -6.08 -14.02 13.06
C LEU A 147 -5.81 -13.13 14.28
N LEU A 148 -6.82 -12.39 14.76
CA LEU A 148 -6.69 -11.54 15.95
C LEU A 148 -6.30 -12.38 17.16
N ASP A 149 -7.05 -13.43 17.47
CA ASP A 149 -6.77 -14.34 18.58
C ASP A 149 -5.36 -14.94 18.45
N TYR A 150 -4.94 -15.30 17.23
CA TYR A 150 -3.60 -15.83 17.00
C TYR A 150 -2.51 -14.79 17.33
N LEU A 151 -2.64 -13.58 16.81
CA LEU A 151 -1.65 -12.53 17.02
C LEU A 151 -1.56 -12.08 18.49
N GLU A 152 -2.68 -12.04 19.21
CA GLU A 152 -2.72 -11.72 20.64
C GLU A 152 -2.04 -12.79 21.51
N HIS A 153 -2.11 -14.05 21.13
CA HIS A 153 -1.56 -15.15 21.95
C HIS A 153 -0.18 -15.61 21.49
N ASN A 154 0.23 -15.30 20.26
CA ASN A 154 1.52 -15.72 19.72
C ASN A 154 2.58 -14.61 19.88
N ARG A 155 3.43 -14.76 20.88
CA ARG A 155 4.54 -13.82 21.17
C ARG A 155 5.80 -14.06 20.34
N ARG A 156 5.81 -15.08 19.48
CA ARG A 156 6.96 -15.39 18.63
C ARG A 156 7.14 -14.39 17.51
N ILE A 157 6.03 -13.86 17.00
CA ILE A 157 6.03 -12.96 15.84
C ILE A 157 5.77 -11.53 16.31
N GLN A 158 6.71 -10.63 16.04
CA GLN A 158 6.52 -9.19 16.13
C GLN A 158 5.76 -8.73 14.89
N VAL A 159 4.58 -8.14 15.07
CA VAL A 159 3.74 -7.66 13.98
C VAL A 159 3.83 -6.15 13.85
N THR A 160 3.95 -5.68 12.61
CA THR A 160 3.86 -4.26 12.27
C THR A 160 2.69 -4.04 11.31
N PHE A 161 1.82 -3.08 11.61
CA PHE A 161 0.79 -2.62 10.69
C PHE A 161 1.25 -1.32 10.02
N SER A 162 1.66 -1.44 8.74
CA SER A 162 1.96 -0.31 7.86
C SER A 162 0.64 0.18 7.25
N CYS A 163 -0.04 1.05 7.97
CA CYS A 163 -1.35 1.57 7.60
C CYS A 163 -1.23 2.65 6.54
N SER A 164 -1.76 2.41 5.34
CA SER A 164 -1.72 3.35 4.23
C SER A 164 -3.12 3.76 3.77
N PRO A 165 -3.86 4.55 4.60
CA PRO A 165 -5.17 5.06 4.23
C PRO A 165 -5.08 5.89 2.95
N LYS A 166 -6.14 5.85 2.13
CA LYS A 166 -6.17 6.58 0.87
C LYS A 166 -6.77 7.97 1.09
N LEU A 167 -6.19 8.96 0.40
CA LEU A 167 -6.69 10.33 0.33
C LEU A 167 -7.56 10.54 -0.91
N SER A 168 -8.22 11.69 -1.01
CA SER A 168 -9.07 12.07 -2.14
C SER A 168 -8.34 12.00 -3.48
N VAL A 169 -7.02 12.28 -3.51
CA VAL A 169 -6.15 12.14 -4.68
C VAL A 169 -6.16 10.73 -5.25
N SER A 170 -6.51 9.71 -4.47
CA SER A 170 -6.67 8.34 -4.95
C SER A 170 -8.02 8.09 -5.64
N GLY A 171 -8.97 9.00 -5.51
CA GLY A 171 -10.34 8.86 -6.00
C GLY A 171 -11.26 8.03 -5.12
N GLU A 172 -10.78 7.57 -3.99
CA GLU A 172 -11.62 6.90 -3.01
C GLU A 172 -12.32 7.94 -2.10
N SER A 173 -13.53 7.62 -1.64
CA SER A 173 -14.25 8.52 -0.75
C SER A 173 -13.63 8.54 0.65
N TRP A 174 -13.78 9.66 1.36
CA TRP A 174 -13.33 9.76 2.75
C TRP A 174 -13.91 8.66 3.64
N ASP A 175 -15.22 8.45 3.54
CA ASP A 175 -15.93 7.48 4.37
C ASP A 175 -15.52 6.03 4.09
N ASP A 176 -15.07 5.72 2.90
CA ASP A 176 -14.57 4.39 2.56
C ASP A 176 -13.09 4.21 2.96
N ALA A 177 -12.29 5.26 2.89
CA ALA A 177 -10.85 5.20 3.00
C ALA A 177 -10.32 5.48 4.42
N ILE A 178 -10.98 6.35 5.20
CA ILE A 178 -10.55 6.72 6.54
C ILE A 178 -11.36 5.95 7.58
N LYS A 179 -10.73 4.93 8.17
CA LYS A 179 -11.35 3.98 9.12
C LYS A 179 -10.57 3.95 10.44
N PRO A 180 -10.75 4.94 11.31
CA PRO A 180 -10.01 5.00 12.58
C PRO A 180 -10.25 3.80 13.50
N ASP A 181 -11.46 3.24 13.49
CA ASP A 181 -11.85 2.04 14.24
C ASP A 181 -11.04 0.79 13.86
N VAL A 182 -10.71 0.66 12.57
CA VAL A 182 -9.85 -0.42 12.07
C VAL A 182 -8.42 -0.29 12.59
N ALA A 183 -7.83 0.91 12.48
CA ALA A 183 -6.49 1.15 13.01
C ALA A 183 -6.44 1.01 14.54
N LEU A 184 -7.51 1.41 15.23
CA LEU A 184 -7.64 1.21 16.66
C LEU A 184 -7.61 -0.29 17.01
N GLN A 185 -8.34 -1.14 16.27
CA GLN A 185 -8.25 -2.58 16.48
C GLN A 185 -6.82 -3.10 16.29
N TYR A 186 -6.11 -2.66 15.25
CA TYR A 186 -4.72 -3.10 15.05
C TYR A 186 -3.81 -2.71 16.22
N SER A 187 -4.02 -1.52 16.80
CA SER A 187 -3.26 -1.05 17.96
C SER A 187 -3.55 -1.81 19.26
N THR A 188 -4.65 -2.58 19.31
CA THR A 188 -4.97 -3.45 20.48
C THR A 188 -4.23 -4.77 20.46
N VAL A 189 -3.66 -5.17 19.34
CA VAL A 189 -2.82 -6.38 19.26
C VAL A 189 -1.56 -6.17 20.10
N ASP A 190 -1.46 -6.91 21.18
CA ASP A 190 -0.40 -6.71 22.18
C ASP A 190 1.00 -6.93 21.58
N GLY A 191 1.87 -5.95 21.75
CA GLY A 191 3.22 -5.94 21.22
C GLY A 191 3.30 -5.60 19.71
N SER A 192 2.20 -5.23 19.06
CA SER A 192 2.27 -4.77 17.67
C SER A 192 2.81 -3.35 17.57
N ASP A 193 3.50 -3.08 16.45
CA ASP A 193 3.81 -1.73 16.01
C ASP A 193 2.79 -1.26 14.96
N LEU A 194 2.47 0.03 14.98
CA LEU A 194 1.58 0.64 14.01
C LEU A 194 2.10 2.01 13.58
N TYR A 195 1.98 2.34 12.31
CA TYR A 195 2.20 3.68 11.80
C TYR A 195 1.26 4.01 10.64
N LEU A 196 0.95 5.29 10.47
CA LEU A 196 0.19 5.79 9.33
C LEU A 196 1.15 6.26 8.24
N LYS A 197 0.93 5.85 6.99
CA LYS A 197 1.72 6.23 5.82
C LYS A 197 0.79 6.76 4.74
N PHE A 198 0.93 8.04 4.40
CA PHE A 198 0.12 8.70 3.39
C PHE A 198 0.95 9.01 2.16
N VAL A 199 0.40 8.71 0.99
CA VAL A 199 0.99 9.10 -0.30
C VAL A 199 0.42 10.46 -0.68
N VAL A 200 1.29 11.44 -0.91
CA VAL A 200 0.93 12.84 -1.12
C VAL A 200 1.67 13.43 -2.31
N ALA A 201 0.99 14.28 -3.08
CA ALA A 201 1.58 15.00 -4.20
C ALA A 201 2.00 16.42 -3.80
N ASP A 202 1.21 17.09 -2.98
CA ASP A 202 1.36 18.52 -2.69
C ASP A 202 0.83 18.90 -1.29
N LYS A 203 0.80 20.20 -1.03
CA LYS A 203 0.34 20.76 0.25
C LYS A 203 -1.13 20.52 0.54
N ASP A 204 -1.98 20.42 -0.48
CA ASP A 204 -3.42 20.19 -0.28
C ASP A 204 -3.67 18.77 0.21
N ASP A 205 -2.97 17.80 -0.35
CA ASP A 205 -2.97 16.42 0.17
C ASP A 205 -2.48 16.39 1.63
N VAL A 206 -1.43 17.15 1.98
CA VAL A 206 -0.91 17.21 3.36
C VAL A 206 -1.92 17.86 4.32
N ASN A 207 -2.74 18.81 3.87
CA ASN A 207 -3.83 19.35 4.66
C ASN A 207 -4.93 18.30 4.90
N GLU A 208 -5.22 17.46 3.90
CA GLU A 208 -6.13 16.31 4.07
C GLU A 208 -5.56 15.28 5.04
N VAL A 209 -4.25 14.96 4.95
CA VAL A 209 -3.56 14.12 5.94
C VAL A 209 -3.76 14.66 7.36
N SER A 210 -3.66 15.98 7.56
CA SER A 210 -3.85 16.57 8.90
C SER A 210 -5.23 16.29 9.47
N LYS A 211 -6.28 16.31 8.61
CA LYS A 211 -7.65 15.94 9.01
C LYS A 211 -7.76 14.46 9.33
N ALA A 212 -7.16 13.60 8.50
CA ALA A 212 -7.14 12.16 8.73
C ALA A 212 -6.44 11.80 10.04
N VAL A 213 -5.25 12.35 10.28
CA VAL A 213 -4.50 12.14 11.53
C VAL A 213 -5.30 12.60 12.74
N ALA A 214 -6.01 13.73 12.66
CA ALA A 214 -6.88 14.19 13.74
C ALA A 214 -7.99 13.16 14.03
N ALA A 215 -8.65 12.61 13.00
CA ALA A 215 -9.68 11.58 13.17
C ALA A 215 -9.12 10.29 13.79
N TYR A 216 -7.94 9.84 13.39
CA TYR A 216 -7.28 8.68 13.99
C TYR A 216 -6.94 8.92 15.46
N ARG A 217 -6.40 10.10 15.81
CA ARG A 217 -6.09 10.47 17.21
C ARG A 217 -7.33 10.61 18.08
N GLU A 218 -8.42 11.19 17.54
CA GLU A 218 -9.70 11.27 18.24
C GLU A 218 -10.26 9.89 18.59
N ALA A 219 -10.04 8.90 17.73
CA ALA A 219 -10.37 7.49 17.98
C ALA A 219 -9.41 6.79 18.96
N GLY A 220 -8.32 7.43 19.38
CA GLY A 220 -7.34 6.87 20.32
C GLY A 220 -6.12 6.21 19.68
N VAL A 221 -5.91 6.41 18.37
CA VAL A 221 -4.73 5.87 17.67
C VAL A 221 -3.57 6.85 17.76
N GLU A 222 -2.59 6.55 18.61
CA GLU A 222 -1.36 7.33 18.75
C GLU A 222 -0.18 6.59 18.13
N CYS A 223 0.27 7.08 16.99
CA CYS A 223 1.33 6.42 16.23
C CYS A 223 2.13 7.41 15.36
N PRO A 224 3.32 7.02 14.88
CA PRO A 224 4.08 7.80 13.90
C PRO A 224 3.30 8.01 12.60
N VAL A 225 3.47 9.19 12.00
CA VAL A 225 2.92 9.54 10.69
C VAL A 225 4.06 9.70 9.70
N TYR A 226 3.93 9.05 8.55
CA TYR A 226 4.86 9.13 7.44
C TYR A 226 4.20 9.73 6.21
N LEU A 227 4.90 10.61 5.51
CA LEU A 227 4.52 11.05 4.17
C LEU A 227 5.45 10.41 3.14
N MET A 228 4.85 9.91 2.07
CA MET A 228 5.53 9.32 0.93
C MET A 228 5.19 10.13 -0.32
N PRO A 229 6.19 10.62 -1.08
CA PRO A 229 5.91 11.31 -2.33
C PRO A 229 5.13 10.44 -3.31
N LEU A 230 4.11 11.04 -3.96
CA LEU A 230 3.36 10.40 -5.04
C LEU A 230 4.26 10.25 -6.26
N GLY A 231 4.10 9.19 -7.02
CA GLY A 231 4.81 8.88 -8.26
C GLY A 231 5.19 7.41 -8.36
N GLY A 232 4.80 6.79 -9.48
CA GLY A 232 5.08 5.38 -9.79
C GLY A 232 6.32 5.18 -10.67
N ARG A 233 6.90 6.26 -11.22
CA ARG A 233 8.08 6.25 -12.08
C ARG A 233 9.12 7.24 -11.57
N SER A 234 10.39 7.05 -11.94
CA SER A 234 11.47 7.92 -11.46
C SER A 234 11.28 9.37 -11.86
N GLU A 235 10.81 9.64 -13.08
CA GLU A 235 10.56 10.98 -13.60
C GLU A 235 9.46 11.70 -12.80
N GLU A 236 8.42 11.00 -12.42
CA GLU A 236 7.29 11.53 -11.65
C GLU A 236 7.66 11.70 -10.18
N TYR A 237 8.28 10.68 -9.61
CA TYR A 237 8.63 10.63 -8.20
C TYR A 237 9.55 11.78 -7.78
N THR A 238 10.50 12.16 -8.63
CA THR A 238 11.46 13.24 -8.33
C THR A 238 10.85 14.63 -8.29
N LEU A 239 9.65 14.83 -8.85
CA LEU A 239 9.03 16.17 -8.99
C LEU A 239 8.66 16.78 -7.64
N ASN A 240 8.22 15.99 -6.68
CA ASN A 240 7.69 16.49 -5.40
C ASN A 240 8.43 15.99 -4.15
N VAL A 241 9.51 15.22 -4.30
CA VAL A 241 10.27 14.65 -3.17
C VAL A 241 10.72 15.73 -2.18
N LYS A 242 11.29 16.83 -2.69
CA LYS A 242 11.79 17.92 -1.83
C LYS A 242 10.64 18.61 -1.09
N GLU A 243 9.57 18.94 -1.79
CA GLU A 243 8.41 19.60 -1.17
C GLU A 243 7.81 18.75 -0.06
N VAL A 244 7.61 17.46 -0.31
CA VAL A 244 7.07 16.53 0.71
C VAL A 244 8.03 16.41 1.90
N ALA A 245 9.35 16.40 1.68
CA ALA A 245 10.30 16.38 2.78
C ALA A 245 10.24 17.66 3.64
N ASP A 246 10.14 18.83 3.00
CA ASP A 246 9.99 20.12 3.69
C ASP A 246 8.67 20.14 4.51
N LEU A 247 7.56 19.67 3.96
CA LEU A 247 6.26 19.55 4.64
C LEU A 247 6.30 18.58 5.82
N CYS A 248 7.07 17.48 5.73
CA CYS A 248 7.30 16.59 6.88
C CYS A 248 7.95 17.34 8.03
N MET A 249 8.98 18.15 7.75
CA MET A 249 9.67 18.94 8.78
C MET A 249 8.75 19.99 9.41
N GLU A 250 7.93 20.68 8.61
CA GLU A 250 6.94 21.65 9.10
C GLU A 250 5.89 21.04 10.04
N ARG A 251 5.49 19.80 9.78
CA ARG A 251 4.43 19.10 10.54
C ARG A 251 4.97 18.24 11.69
N GLY A 252 6.29 18.05 11.79
CA GLY A 252 6.89 17.11 12.73
C GLY A 252 6.60 15.64 12.40
N TRP A 253 6.35 15.34 11.11
CA TRP A 253 6.11 13.99 10.60
C TRP A 253 7.37 13.41 9.97
N ARG A 254 7.33 12.12 9.65
CA ARG A 254 8.45 11.40 9.08
C ARG A 254 8.33 11.33 7.55
N PHE A 255 9.45 11.46 6.89
CA PHE A 255 9.56 11.26 5.44
C PHE A 255 9.90 9.80 5.14
N THR A 256 9.26 9.20 4.12
CA THR A 256 9.64 7.88 3.60
C THR A 256 9.77 7.92 2.08
N PRO A 257 10.94 7.56 1.52
CA PRO A 257 11.13 7.51 0.08
C PRO A 257 10.56 6.22 -0.52
N ARG A 258 10.38 6.21 -1.84
CA ARG A 258 10.21 4.99 -2.63
C ARG A 258 11.58 4.49 -3.05
N LEU A 259 12.24 3.75 -2.16
CA LEU A 259 13.64 3.36 -2.34
C LEU A 259 13.84 2.51 -3.62
N HIS A 260 12.91 1.61 -3.94
CA HIS A 260 12.95 0.81 -5.16
C HIS A 260 12.96 1.66 -6.44
N ILE A 261 12.23 2.78 -6.46
CA ILE A 261 12.27 3.71 -7.60
C ILE A 261 13.66 4.34 -7.72
N SER A 262 14.23 4.79 -6.59
CA SER A 262 15.56 5.40 -6.59
C SER A 262 16.67 4.44 -7.00
N LEU A 263 16.54 3.15 -6.65
CA LEU A 263 17.56 2.14 -6.95
C LEU A 263 17.36 1.49 -8.32
N PHE A 264 16.12 1.23 -8.74
CA PHE A 264 15.81 0.37 -9.88
C PHE A 264 14.95 1.04 -10.95
N GLY A 265 14.61 2.35 -10.79
CA GLY A 265 13.78 3.08 -11.75
C GLY A 265 12.37 2.50 -11.93
N ASN A 266 11.86 1.77 -10.93
CA ASN A 266 10.59 1.05 -10.98
C ASN A 266 10.58 -0.09 -12.03
N ALA A 267 11.67 -0.82 -12.18
CA ALA A 267 11.68 -2.04 -12.98
C ALA A 267 10.80 -3.11 -12.30
N TRP A 268 10.09 -3.90 -13.11
CA TRP A 268 9.22 -4.97 -12.58
C TRP A 268 10.03 -6.05 -11.86
N GLY A 269 9.55 -6.43 -10.68
CA GLY A 269 10.20 -7.47 -9.85
C GLY A 269 11.31 -6.93 -8.95
N THR A 270 11.37 -5.62 -8.75
CA THR A 270 12.37 -4.98 -7.88
C THR A 270 11.74 -4.32 -6.66
#